data_d99dcf6c13d5cba2143ee8b230a7c046
#
_entry.id   d99dcf6c13d5cba2143ee8b230a7c046
#
_cell.length_a   1.000
_cell.length_b   1.000
_cell.length_c   1.000
_cell.angle_alpha   90.00
_cell.angle_beta   90.00
_cell.angle_gamma   90.00
#
_symmetry.space_group_name_H-M   'P 1'
#
loop_
_entity.id
_entity.type
_entity.pdbx_description
1 polymer ?
#
loop_
_entity_poly.entity_id
_entity_poly.type
_entity_poly.pdbx_seq_one_letter_code
_entity_poly.pdbx_strand_id
1 'polypeptide(L)'
;MNKSFFKRPLYHIAGKISRIMRDFQKNQDDKIIDASNEYWNGLFNGNIFFEYNLNNDVKINLYKDSILSRLIYDGFEKEETDFIEKILKEGDVFVDIGTNIGLFSLLAAKIVGTEGKVLCFEPAPSTFYRLKENVTLNNFKNIHIKNIGLSDEPGELTFYVSNNGYDAWNSFAPSQDNKLESSIQVPVSTLDFELKDINKSKIKLVKIDVEGWEKFVLNGGKEFFIEFSPIVMVEFTESNTFNAGYSVHEIYDIMQDFGYVWYTVKNKTLILETKKLYYPYNNLIAIKKS
;
A
#
# COMPACT_ATOMS: atom_id res chain seq x y z
N MET A 1 44.42 -42.55 -18.98
CA MET A 1 44.19 -42.50 -17.51
C MET A 1 43.16 -41.45 -17.21
N ASN A 2 42.03 -41.87 -16.68
CA ASN A 2 40.79 -41.09 -16.59
C ASN A 2 40.80 -40.10 -15.42
N LYS A 3 40.90 -38.80 -15.71
CA LYS A 3 40.92 -37.71 -14.71
C LYS A 3 39.58 -37.45 -13.99
N SER A 4 38.56 -38.31 -14.20
CA SER A 4 37.21 -38.13 -13.67
C SER A 4 36.99 -38.68 -12.24
N PHE A 5 37.90 -39.51 -11.74
CA PHE A 5 37.71 -40.24 -10.46
C PHE A 5 38.01 -39.37 -9.22
N PHE A 6 38.82 -38.30 -9.36
CA PHE A 6 39.17 -37.42 -8.23
C PHE A 6 38.25 -36.24 -7.97
N LYS A 7 37.34 -35.93 -8.89
CA LYS A 7 36.43 -34.78 -8.74
C LYS A 7 35.19 -35.06 -7.89
N ARG A 8 34.72 -36.31 -7.82
CA ARG A 8 33.48 -36.68 -7.09
C ARG A 8 33.53 -36.43 -5.57
N PRO A 9 34.62 -36.75 -4.83
CA PRO A 9 34.66 -36.46 -3.40
C PRO A 9 34.70 -34.95 -3.09
N LEU A 10 35.35 -34.13 -3.91
CA LEU A 10 35.37 -32.67 -3.74
C LEU A 10 33.99 -32.02 -3.89
N TYR A 11 33.20 -32.44 -4.86
CA TYR A 11 31.83 -31.96 -5.04
C TYR A 11 30.91 -32.39 -3.87
N HIS A 12 31.11 -33.56 -3.32
CA HIS A 12 30.33 -34.02 -2.13
C HIS A 12 30.69 -33.22 -0.87
N ILE A 13 31.99 -32.90 -0.67
CA ILE A 13 32.43 -32.07 0.44
C ILE A 13 31.92 -30.63 0.27
N ALA A 14 32.04 -30.05 -0.92
CA ALA A 14 31.51 -28.71 -1.22
C ALA A 14 29.96 -28.63 -1.01
N GLY A 15 29.23 -29.67 -1.41
CA GLY A 15 27.80 -29.76 -1.17
C GLY A 15 27.42 -29.86 0.31
N LYS A 16 28.21 -30.59 1.12
CA LYS A 16 28.01 -30.64 2.57
C LYS A 16 28.33 -29.30 3.24
N ILE A 17 29.42 -28.64 2.88
CA ILE A 17 29.79 -27.33 3.41
C ILE A 17 28.71 -26.27 3.04
N SER A 18 28.23 -26.27 1.81
CA SER A 18 27.15 -25.36 1.39
C SER A 18 25.84 -25.59 2.12
N ARG A 19 25.53 -26.85 2.48
CA ARG A 19 24.35 -27.16 3.31
C ARG A 19 24.54 -26.66 4.74
N ILE A 20 25.69 -26.94 5.36
CA ILE A 20 26.02 -26.49 6.71
C ILE A 20 25.97 -24.95 6.80
N MET A 21 26.52 -24.24 5.78
CA MET A 21 26.47 -22.78 5.73
C MET A 21 25.04 -22.25 5.61
N ARG A 22 24.20 -22.87 4.77
CA ARG A 22 22.77 -22.49 4.65
C ARG A 22 22.01 -22.75 5.95
N ASP A 23 22.24 -23.88 6.59
CA ASP A 23 21.59 -24.23 7.87
C ASP A 23 22.05 -23.27 8.99
N PHE A 24 23.33 -22.88 8.99
CA PHE A 24 23.87 -21.89 9.92
C PHE A 24 23.26 -20.50 9.67
N GLN A 25 23.16 -20.08 8.42
CA GLN A 25 22.56 -18.79 8.05
C GLN A 25 21.08 -18.75 8.43
N LYS A 26 20.32 -19.81 8.09
CA LYS A 26 18.94 -19.95 8.49
C LYS A 26 18.75 -19.87 10.01
N ASN A 27 19.59 -20.55 10.80
CA ASN A 27 19.54 -20.49 12.26
C ASN A 27 19.86 -19.09 12.82
N GLN A 28 20.71 -18.30 12.14
CA GLN A 28 20.95 -16.91 12.52
C GLN A 28 19.76 -16.03 12.18
N ASP A 29 19.19 -16.20 10.97
CA ASP A 29 18.00 -15.49 10.52
C ASP A 29 16.81 -15.77 11.45
N ASP A 30 16.57 -17.04 11.81
CA ASP A 30 15.52 -17.44 12.75
C ASP A 30 15.68 -16.74 14.13
N LYS A 31 16.93 -16.68 14.67
CA LYS A 31 17.20 -15.99 15.95
C LYS A 31 16.97 -14.49 15.87
N ILE A 32 17.33 -13.85 14.74
CA ILE A 32 17.08 -12.42 14.51
C ILE A 32 15.57 -12.15 14.43
N ILE A 33 14.82 -13.01 13.73
CA ILE A 33 13.37 -12.93 13.62
C ILE A 33 12.73 -13.09 14.99
N ASP A 34 13.13 -14.08 15.78
CA ASP A 34 12.60 -14.32 17.11
C ASP A 34 12.87 -13.15 18.06
N ALA A 35 14.08 -12.63 18.08
CA ALA A 35 14.44 -11.46 18.89
C ALA A 35 13.66 -10.21 18.45
N SER A 36 13.46 -10.03 17.15
CA SER A 36 12.65 -8.95 16.58
C SER A 36 11.18 -9.07 16.95
N ASN A 37 10.64 -10.30 16.97
CA ASN A 37 9.27 -10.57 17.38
C ASN A 37 9.08 -10.36 18.90
N GLU A 38 10.04 -10.77 19.72
CA GLU A 38 10.03 -10.54 21.16
C GLU A 38 10.06 -9.04 21.48
N TYR A 39 10.94 -8.28 20.82
CA TYR A 39 11.00 -6.83 20.93
C TYR A 39 9.66 -6.17 20.56
N TRP A 40 9.12 -6.50 19.36
CA TRP A 40 7.83 -5.99 18.90
C TRP A 40 6.72 -6.27 19.90
N ASN A 41 6.60 -7.53 20.36
CA ASN A 41 5.60 -7.92 21.36
C ASN A 41 5.78 -7.20 22.70
N GLY A 42 7.00 -6.89 23.10
CA GLY A 42 7.34 -6.16 24.32
C GLY A 42 6.85 -4.71 24.36
N LEU A 43 6.77 -4.06 23.19
CA LEU A 43 6.29 -2.67 23.08
C LEU A 43 4.84 -2.49 23.57
N PHE A 44 4.03 -3.53 23.51
CA PHE A 44 2.60 -3.47 23.83
C PHE A 44 2.26 -3.56 25.30
N ASN A 45 3.18 -4.00 26.18
CA ASN A 45 2.95 -4.12 27.62
C ASN A 45 1.64 -4.86 27.99
N GLY A 46 1.30 -5.90 27.23
CA GLY A 46 0.06 -6.67 27.40
C GLY A 46 -1.18 -6.10 26.69
N ASN A 47 -1.11 -4.94 26.10
CA ASN A 47 -2.19 -4.34 25.30
C ASN A 47 -2.21 -4.91 23.87
N ILE A 48 -3.28 -4.63 23.14
CA ILE A 48 -3.45 -5.00 21.72
C ILE A 48 -2.94 -3.93 20.77
N PHE A 49 -2.78 -2.69 21.23
CA PHE A 49 -2.20 -1.56 20.48
C PHE A 49 -1.44 -0.62 21.43
N PHE A 50 -0.63 0.25 20.85
CA PHE A 50 -0.04 1.40 21.54
C PHE A 50 -0.06 2.63 20.62
N GLU A 51 -0.13 3.81 21.24
CA GLU A 51 -0.08 5.10 20.55
C GLU A 51 1.35 5.39 20.09
N TYR A 52 1.52 5.71 18.83
CA TYR A 52 2.79 6.05 18.20
C TYR A 52 2.70 7.46 17.59
N ASN A 53 3.75 8.26 17.76
CA ASN A 53 3.84 9.56 17.12
C ASN A 53 4.48 9.40 15.74
N LEU A 54 3.74 9.76 14.70
CA LEU A 54 4.25 9.96 13.35
C LEU A 54 5.07 11.26 13.30
N ASN A 55 4.93 12.04 12.24
CA ASN A 55 5.53 13.37 12.15
C ASN A 55 4.54 14.45 12.60
N ASN A 56 5.06 15.64 13.03
CA ASN A 56 4.26 16.84 13.25
C ASN A 56 3.08 16.68 14.24
N ASP A 57 3.29 15.97 15.33
CA ASP A 57 2.28 15.71 16.37
C ASP A 57 1.07 14.88 15.89
N VAL A 58 1.19 14.17 14.78
CA VAL A 58 0.19 13.23 14.32
C VAL A 58 0.39 11.89 15.00
N LYS A 59 -0.67 11.37 15.60
CA LYS A 59 -0.66 10.12 16.35
C LYS A 59 -1.37 8.99 15.57
N ILE A 60 -0.89 7.78 15.75
CA ILE A 60 -1.50 6.56 15.20
C ILE A 60 -1.43 5.44 16.25
N ASN A 61 -2.48 4.67 16.37
CA ASN A 61 -2.43 3.41 17.10
C ASN A 61 -1.80 2.33 16.21
N LEU A 62 -0.74 1.72 16.71
CA LEU A 62 -0.12 0.57 16.08
C LEU A 62 -0.62 -0.71 16.76
N TYR A 63 -1.07 -1.67 15.98
CA TYR A 63 -1.74 -2.89 16.45
C TYR A 63 -0.78 -4.06 16.42
N LYS A 64 -0.81 -4.86 17.50
CA LYS A 64 0.10 -5.99 17.70
C LYS A 64 0.01 -7.05 16.61
N ASP A 65 -1.21 -7.29 16.13
CA ASP A 65 -1.58 -8.26 15.12
C ASP A 65 -1.57 -7.71 13.68
N SER A 66 -0.89 -6.59 13.43
CA SER A 66 -0.84 -5.91 12.13
C SER A 66 0.60 -5.83 11.63
N ILE A 67 0.85 -6.42 10.45
CA ILE A 67 2.15 -6.30 9.80
C ILE A 67 2.42 -4.86 9.35
N LEU A 68 1.38 -4.15 8.88
CA LEU A 68 1.51 -2.75 8.50
C LEU A 68 1.92 -1.87 9.69
N SER A 69 1.34 -2.13 10.87
CA SER A 69 1.74 -1.42 12.09
C SER A 69 3.23 -1.58 12.40
N ARG A 70 3.78 -2.77 12.19
CA ARG A 70 5.21 -3.03 12.37
C ARG A 70 6.05 -2.31 11.31
N LEU A 71 5.62 -2.37 10.05
CA LEU A 71 6.29 -1.66 8.97
C LEU A 71 6.31 -0.14 9.21
N ILE A 72 5.20 0.44 9.67
CA ILE A 72 5.11 1.87 10.04
C ILE A 72 6.11 2.19 11.15
N TYR A 73 6.20 1.35 12.19
CA TYR A 73 7.16 1.53 13.28
C TYR A 73 8.60 1.53 12.78
N ASP A 74 8.91 0.69 11.79
CA ASP A 74 10.24 0.56 11.16
C ASP A 74 10.52 1.62 10.08
N GLY A 75 9.59 2.56 9.85
CA GLY A 75 9.76 3.68 8.90
C GLY A 75 9.36 3.39 7.46
N PHE A 76 8.32 2.57 7.28
CA PHE A 76 7.75 2.20 5.98
C PHE A 76 7.36 3.40 5.12
N GLU A 77 7.60 3.29 3.82
CA GLU A 77 7.20 4.25 2.77
C GLU A 77 7.58 5.71 3.07
N LYS A 78 8.80 5.89 3.57
CA LYS A 78 9.29 7.23 3.92
C LYS A 78 9.41 8.16 2.70
N GLU A 79 9.75 7.64 1.52
CA GLU A 79 9.86 8.47 0.30
C GLU A 79 8.48 8.95 -0.16
N GLU A 80 7.44 8.13 -0.01
CA GLU A 80 6.06 8.43 -0.33
C GLU A 80 5.49 9.48 0.65
N THR A 81 5.71 9.28 1.96
CA THR A 81 5.28 10.28 2.97
C THR A 81 5.99 11.62 2.77
N ASP A 82 7.29 11.62 2.51
CA ASP A 82 8.07 12.81 2.19
C ASP A 82 7.58 13.50 0.90
N PHE A 83 7.11 12.72 -0.10
CA PHE A 83 6.52 13.26 -1.32
C PHE A 83 5.17 13.94 -1.06
N ILE A 84 4.30 13.30 -0.28
CA ILE A 84 3.00 13.85 0.13
C ILE A 84 3.19 15.17 0.86
N GLU A 85 4.10 15.22 1.84
CA GLU A 85 4.45 16.43 2.59
C GLU A 85 4.94 17.58 1.67
N LYS A 86 5.65 17.25 0.60
CA LYS A 86 6.15 18.23 -0.36
C LYS A 86 5.06 18.78 -1.29
N ILE A 87 4.11 17.92 -1.69
CA ILE A 87 3.14 18.24 -2.75
C ILE A 87 1.87 18.89 -2.21
N LEU A 88 1.37 18.42 -1.06
CA LEU A 88 0.14 18.93 -0.47
C LEU A 88 0.36 20.28 0.23
N LYS A 89 -0.67 21.10 0.22
CA LYS A 89 -0.72 22.41 0.86
C LYS A 89 -2.07 22.61 1.56
N GLU A 90 -2.13 23.59 2.43
CA GLU A 90 -3.38 24.02 3.07
C GLU A 90 -4.47 24.31 2.02
N GLY A 91 -5.67 23.78 2.25
CA GLY A 91 -6.82 23.90 1.36
C GLY A 91 -6.90 22.88 0.23
N ASP A 92 -5.86 22.05 0.02
CA ASP A 92 -5.90 20.96 -0.97
C ASP A 92 -6.86 19.84 -0.55
N VAL A 93 -7.27 19.02 -1.53
CA VAL A 93 -7.98 17.77 -1.30
C VAL A 93 -7.06 16.60 -1.64
N PHE A 94 -6.95 15.66 -0.72
CA PHE A 94 -6.27 14.38 -0.89
C PHE A 94 -7.28 13.23 -0.93
N VAL A 95 -7.12 12.31 -1.86
CA VAL A 95 -7.94 11.09 -1.97
C VAL A 95 -7.03 9.88 -1.73
N ASP A 96 -7.41 9.04 -0.76
CA ASP A 96 -6.66 7.86 -0.33
C ASP A 96 -7.51 6.61 -0.53
N ILE A 97 -7.15 5.78 -1.50
CA ILE A 97 -7.89 4.58 -1.91
C ILE A 97 -7.07 3.36 -1.49
N GLY A 98 -7.63 2.55 -0.58
CA GLY A 98 -6.88 1.56 0.18
C GLY A 98 -6.19 2.19 1.39
N THR A 99 -6.95 3.00 2.15
CA THR A 99 -6.41 3.83 3.25
C THR A 99 -5.80 3.01 4.38
N ASN A 100 -6.20 1.76 4.55
CA ASN A 100 -5.83 0.88 5.65
C ASN A 100 -6.04 1.57 7.01
N ILE A 101 -5.08 1.55 7.95
CA ILE A 101 -5.19 2.20 9.27
C ILE A 101 -4.91 3.71 9.26
N GLY A 102 -4.62 4.31 8.08
CA GLY A 102 -4.61 5.75 7.88
C GLY A 102 -3.26 6.46 7.87
N LEU A 103 -2.13 5.76 7.66
CA LEU A 103 -0.80 6.39 7.66
C LEU A 103 -0.75 7.68 6.83
N PHE A 104 -1.08 7.59 5.55
CA PHE A 104 -1.02 8.72 4.62
C PHE A 104 -2.13 9.73 4.87
N SER A 105 -3.32 9.25 5.15
CA SER A 105 -4.49 10.09 5.39
C SER A 105 -4.34 10.98 6.62
N LEU A 106 -3.76 10.48 7.70
CA LEU A 106 -3.53 11.26 8.93
C LEU A 106 -2.48 12.36 8.70
N LEU A 107 -1.38 12.03 8.00
CA LEU A 107 -0.35 13.01 7.64
C LEU A 107 -0.92 14.07 6.70
N ALA A 108 -1.64 13.66 5.66
CA ALA A 108 -2.28 14.56 4.72
C ALA A 108 -3.27 15.50 5.40
N ALA A 109 -4.10 15.01 6.35
CA ALA A 109 -5.08 15.82 7.06
C ALA A 109 -4.45 16.97 7.85
N LYS A 110 -3.29 16.72 8.46
CA LYS A 110 -2.52 17.76 9.15
C LYS A 110 -2.04 18.84 8.19
N ILE A 111 -1.59 18.45 7.00
CA ILE A 111 -1.00 19.35 5.98
C ILE A 111 -2.08 20.20 5.32
N VAL A 112 -3.19 19.56 4.88
CA VAL A 112 -4.25 20.29 4.16
C VAL A 112 -5.08 21.18 5.08
N GLY A 113 -5.00 21.00 6.39
CA GLY A 113 -5.65 21.86 7.37
C GLY A 113 -7.17 21.84 7.31
N THR A 114 -7.82 22.75 8.04
CA THR A 114 -9.28 22.79 8.15
C THR A 114 -10.01 23.19 6.87
N GLU A 115 -9.35 23.89 5.97
CA GLU A 115 -9.89 24.32 4.67
C GLU A 115 -9.74 23.25 3.59
N GLY A 116 -8.85 22.24 3.80
CA GLY A 116 -8.67 21.10 2.94
C GLY A 116 -9.57 19.92 3.33
N LYS A 117 -9.47 18.82 2.58
CA LYS A 117 -10.18 17.57 2.86
C LYS A 117 -9.32 16.36 2.56
N VAL A 118 -9.57 15.28 3.29
CA VAL A 118 -9.04 13.94 3.00
C VAL A 118 -10.23 13.00 2.82
N LEU A 119 -10.28 12.31 1.68
CA LEU A 119 -11.31 11.33 1.37
C LEU A 119 -10.67 9.94 1.42
N CYS A 120 -11.18 9.06 2.27
CA CYS A 120 -10.61 7.76 2.56
C CYS A 120 -11.59 6.66 2.18
N PHE A 121 -11.08 5.63 1.49
CA PHE A 121 -11.84 4.45 1.11
C PHE A 121 -11.13 3.20 1.60
N GLU A 122 -11.77 2.46 2.51
CA GLU A 122 -11.25 1.23 3.11
C GLU A 122 -12.36 0.18 3.18
N PRO A 123 -12.30 -0.90 2.37
CA PRO A 123 -13.37 -1.90 2.31
C PRO A 123 -13.41 -2.84 3.53
N ALA A 124 -12.26 -3.20 4.14
CA ALA A 124 -12.22 -4.15 5.23
C ALA A 124 -12.82 -3.59 6.52
N PRO A 125 -13.92 -4.15 7.08
CA PRO A 125 -14.59 -3.58 8.25
C PRO A 125 -13.71 -3.46 9.49
N SER A 126 -12.84 -4.45 9.74
CA SER A 126 -11.92 -4.44 10.88
C SER A 126 -10.85 -3.34 10.74
N THR A 127 -10.27 -3.20 9.56
CA THR A 127 -9.29 -2.17 9.24
C THR A 127 -9.92 -0.79 9.25
N PHE A 128 -11.13 -0.66 8.68
CA PHE A 128 -11.92 0.57 8.74
C PHE A 128 -12.21 1.03 10.18
N TYR A 129 -12.49 0.08 11.08
CA TYR A 129 -12.68 0.41 12.50
C TYR A 129 -11.41 1.02 13.10
N ARG A 130 -10.24 0.43 12.85
CA ARG A 130 -8.92 0.93 13.27
C ARG A 130 -8.62 2.31 12.67
N LEU A 131 -8.95 2.51 11.39
CA LEU A 131 -8.87 3.82 10.74
C LEU A 131 -9.71 4.87 11.50
N LYS A 132 -10.94 4.54 11.83
CA LYS A 132 -11.85 5.43 12.57
C LYS A 132 -11.30 5.79 13.95
N GLU A 133 -10.71 4.83 14.67
CA GLU A 133 -10.04 5.09 15.94
C GLU A 133 -8.87 6.07 15.76
N ASN A 134 -8.04 5.89 14.75
CA ASN A 134 -6.90 6.75 14.46
C ASN A 134 -7.30 8.16 14.04
N VAL A 135 -8.36 8.32 13.26
CA VAL A 135 -8.94 9.63 12.93
C VAL A 135 -9.44 10.34 14.20
N THR A 136 -10.13 9.60 15.07
CA THR A 136 -10.68 10.12 16.33
C THR A 136 -9.56 10.56 17.29
N LEU A 137 -8.47 9.80 17.37
CA LEU A 137 -7.30 10.06 18.21
C LEU A 137 -6.69 11.45 17.94
N ASN A 138 -6.72 11.90 16.70
CA ASN A 138 -6.18 13.19 16.26
C ASN A 138 -7.18 14.34 16.27
N ASN A 139 -8.45 14.09 16.56
CA ASN A 139 -9.55 15.07 16.48
C ASN A 139 -9.70 15.73 15.10
N PHE A 140 -9.25 15.09 14.01
CA PHE A 140 -9.39 15.63 12.67
C PHE A 140 -10.86 15.69 12.25
N LYS A 141 -11.27 16.84 11.70
CA LYS A 141 -12.65 17.09 11.18
C LYS A 141 -12.70 17.15 9.66
N ASN A 142 -11.54 17.16 9.03
CA ASN A 142 -11.34 17.26 7.60
C ASN A 142 -11.07 15.90 6.92
N ILE A 143 -11.16 14.78 7.66
CA ILE A 143 -11.09 13.41 7.12
C ILE A 143 -12.51 12.84 6.98
N HIS A 144 -12.83 12.37 5.80
CA HIS A 144 -14.08 11.70 5.47
C HIS A 144 -13.78 10.25 5.10
N ILE A 145 -14.17 9.31 5.95
CA ILE A 145 -13.91 7.88 5.79
C ILE A 145 -15.16 7.15 5.28
N LYS A 146 -15.00 6.25 4.31
CA LYS A 146 -16.06 5.40 3.77
C LYS A 146 -15.64 3.93 3.82
N ASN A 147 -16.50 3.08 4.38
CA ASN A 147 -16.27 1.63 4.42
C ASN A 147 -16.82 0.98 3.15
N ILE A 148 -16.17 1.29 2.03
CA ILE A 148 -16.46 0.74 0.71
C ILE A 148 -15.15 0.54 -0.05
N GLY A 149 -15.16 -0.38 -1.02
CA GLY A 149 -14.12 -0.45 -2.04
C GLY A 149 -14.44 0.44 -3.23
N LEU A 150 -13.43 0.69 -4.08
CA LEU A 150 -13.63 1.32 -5.37
C LEU A 150 -13.32 0.32 -6.49
N SER A 151 -14.13 0.36 -7.56
CA SER A 151 -14.02 -0.50 -8.73
C SER A 151 -14.46 0.26 -9.98
N ASP A 152 -14.53 -0.41 -11.12
CA ASP A 152 -15.01 0.13 -12.41
C ASP A 152 -16.55 0.21 -12.49
N GLU A 153 -17.26 -0.57 -11.66
CA GLU A 153 -18.73 -0.56 -11.57
C GLU A 153 -19.17 -0.59 -10.11
N PRO A 154 -20.35 0.01 -9.77
CA PRO A 154 -20.89 -0.08 -8.43
C PRO A 154 -21.55 -1.44 -8.19
N GLY A 155 -21.53 -1.92 -6.94
CA GLY A 155 -22.15 -3.20 -6.58
C GLY A 155 -21.63 -3.77 -5.26
N GLU A 156 -21.56 -5.09 -5.19
CA GLU A 156 -20.92 -5.84 -4.11
C GLU A 156 -19.90 -6.81 -4.70
N LEU A 157 -18.71 -6.85 -4.14
CA LEU A 157 -17.63 -7.76 -4.55
C LEU A 157 -17.15 -8.60 -3.37
N THR A 158 -16.64 -9.79 -3.71
CA THR A 158 -15.92 -10.64 -2.74
C THR A 158 -14.58 -10.00 -2.41
N PHE A 159 -14.33 -9.77 -1.14
CA PHE A 159 -13.10 -9.22 -0.62
C PHE A 159 -12.40 -10.24 0.26
N TYR A 160 -11.13 -10.51 0.00
CA TYR A 160 -10.33 -11.51 0.71
C TYR A 160 -9.58 -10.82 1.84
N VAL A 161 -9.76 -11.34 3.05
CA VAL A 161 -9.17 -10.78 4.28
C VAL A 161 -8.16 -11.77 4.81
N SER A 162 -6.95 -11.31 5.06
CA SER A 162 -5.91 -12.11 5.68
C SER A 162 -6.18 -12.32 7.17
N ASN A 163 -6.16 -13.58 7.62
CA ASN A 163 -6.40 -13.95 9.02
C ASN A 163 -5.11 -13.98 9.87
N ASN A 164 -3.94 -13.74 9.26
CA ASN A 164 -2.64 -13.94 9.89
C ASN A 164 -1.93 -12.64 10.30
N GLY A 165 -2.67 -11.54 10.45
CA GLY A 165 -2.10 -10.23 10.76
C GLY A 165 -1.49 -9.51 9.54
N TYR A 166 -1.64 -10.07 8.35
CA TYR A 166 -1.22 -9.47 7.08
C TYR A 166 -2.30 -8.56 6.50
N ASP A 167 -2.81 -7.68 7.34
CA ASP A 167 -3.87 -6.71 7.00
C ASP A 167 -3.49 -5.73 5.87
N ALA A 168 -2.21 -5.61 5.58
CA ALA A 168 -1.71 -4.86 4.43
C ALA A 168 -2.07 -5.52 3.09
N TRP A 169 -2.29 -6.83 3.04
CA TRP A 169 -2.53 -7.61 1.81
C TRP A 169 -3.98 -8.01 1.58
N ASN A 170 -4.92 -7.35 2.26
CA ASN A 170 -6.35 -7.54 1.98
C ASN A 170 -6.67 -7.05 0.56
N SER A 171 -7.38 -7.86 -0.24
CA SER A 171 -7.57 -7.58 -1.67
C SER A 171 -8.90 -8.09 -2.21
N PHE A 172 -9.35 -7.54 -3.33
CA PHE A 172 -10.41 -8.13 -4.16
C PHE A 172 -9.93 -9.32 -4.99
N ALA A 173 -8.61 -9.48 -5.15
CA ALA A 173 -8.02 -10.61 -5.84
C ALA A 173 -7.63 -11.72 -4.84
N PRO A 174 -7.96 -13.01 -5.10
CA PRO A 174 -7.52 -14.10 -4.24
C PRO A 174 -6.01 -14.28 -4.33
N SER A 175 -5.32 -14.46 -3.19
CA SER A 175 -3.91 -14.83 -3.20
C SER A 175 -3.75 -16.33 -3.45
N GLN A 176 -2.86 -16.72 -4.36
CA GLN A 176 -2.60 -18.13 -4.63
C GLN A 176 -1.79 -18.83 -3.51
N ASP A 177 -1.07 -18.05 -2.71
CA ASP A 177 -0.15 -18.57 -1.68
C ASP A 177 -0.76 -18.63 -0.28
N ASN A 178 -1.93 -18.03 -0.05
CA ASN A 178 -2.49 -17.85 1.30
C ASN A 178 -3.71 -18.76 1.52
N LYS A 179 -3.47 -19.97 2.05
CA LYS A 179 -4.51 -20.98 2.36
C LYS A 179 -5.44 -20.62 3.54
N LEU A 180 -5.26 -19.46 4.18
CA LEU A 180 -5.95 -19.05 5.40
C LEU A 180 -6.78 -17.76 5.21
N GLU A 181 -7.10 -17.38 4.00
CA GLU A 181 -7.94 -16.22 3.72
C GLU A 181 -9.41 -16.53 4.02
N SER A 182 -10.06 -15.62 4.74
CA SER A 182 -11.51 -15.55 4.78
C SER A 182 -11.98 -14.56 3.71
N SER A 183 -13.21 -14.74 3.23
CA SER A 183 -13.83 -13.82 2.28
C SER A 183 -15.11 -13.23 2.85
N ILE A 184 -15.35 -11.97 2.53
CA ILE A 184 -16.56 -11.22 2.89
C ILE A 184 -17.12 -10.54 1.64
N GLN A 185 -18.40 -10.20 1.66
CA GLN A 185 -18.99 -9.32 0.65
C GLN A 185 -18.87 -7.88 1.13
N VAL A 186 -18.37 -7.00 0.28
CA VAL A 186 -18.24 -5.57 0.58
C VAL A 186 -18.85 -4.72 -0.52
N PRO A 187 -19.49 -3.59 -0.18
CA PRO A 187 -20.00 -2.67 -1.18
C PRO A 187 -18.85 -2.01 -1.93
N VAL A 188 -19.04 -1.82 -3.23
CA VAL A 188 -18.12 -1.09 -4.09
C VAL A 188 -18.84 0.00 -4.86
N SER A 189 -18.11 1.07 -5.18
CA SER A 189 -18.55 2.22 -5.95
C SER A 189 -17.51 2.59 -7.01
N THR A 190 -17.79 3.59 -7.82
CA THR A 190 -16.81 4.15 -8.75
C THR A 190 -16.23 5.46 -8.20
N LEU A 191 -14.98 5.77 -8.51
CA LEU A 191 -14.37 7.02 -8.09
C LEU A 191 -15.12 8.23 -8.66
N ASP A 192 -15.57 8.18 -9.92
CA ASP A 192 -16.34 9.26 -10.56
C ASP A 192 -17.63 9.56 -9.80
N PHE A 193 -18.33 8.52 -9.32
CA PHE A 193 -19.54 8.70 -8.52
C PHE A 193 -19.25 9.28 -7.13
N GLU A 194 -18.22 8.78 -6.46
CA GLU A 194 -17.87 9.22 -5.10
C GLU A 194 -17.37 10.68 -5.05
N LEU A 195 -16.85 11.19 -6.16
CA LEU A 195 -16.38 12.56 -6.28
C LEU A 195 -17.42 13.55 -6.82
N LYS A 196 -18.68 13.13 -7.08
CA LYS A 196 -19.70 13.99 -7.69
C LYS A 196 -19.98 15.29 -6.94
N ASP A 197 -19.95 15.25 -5.60
CA ASP A 197 -20.25 16.39 -4.73
C ASP A 197 -18.98 17.09 -4.19
N ILE A 198 -17.81 16.74 -4.74
CA ILE A 198 -16.51 17.30 -4.36
C ILE A 198 -16.06 18.34 -5.37
N ASN A 199 -15.46 19.43 -4.89
CA ASN A 199 -14.77 20.36 -5.79
C ASN A 199 -13.51 19.68 -6.36
N LYS A 200 -13.66 19.01 -7.48
CA LYS A 200 -12.63 18.18 -8.12
C LYS A 200 -11.37 18.97 -8.50
N SER A 201 -11.49 20.29 -8.76
CA SER A 201 -10.33 21.15 -9.10
C SER A 201 -9.38 21.36 -7.92
N LYS A 202 -9.83 21.09 -6.69
CA LYS A 202 -9.00 21.12 -5.47
C LYS A 202 -8.30 19.80 -5.18
N ILE A 203 -8.65 18.70 -5.88
CA ILE A 203 -8.00 17.42 -5.67
C ILE A 203 -6.58 17.49 -6.23
N LYS A 204 -5.62 17.56 -5.31
CA LYS A 204 -4.21 17.71 -5.64
C LYS A 204 -3.53 16.39 -5.89
N LEU A 205 -3.85 15.38 -5.08
CA LEU A 205 -3.21 14.07 -5.10
C LEU A 205 -4.25 12.97 -4.84
N VAL A 206 -4.14 11.89 -5.60
CA VAL A 206 -4.85 10.62 -5.39
C VAL A 206 -3.82 9.54 -5.13
N LYS A 207 -3.93 8.80 -4.02
CA LYS A 207 -3.18 7.55 -3.79
C LYS A 207 -4.09 6.37 -4.09
N ILE A 208 -3.57 5.39 -4.83
CA ILE A 208 -4.26 4.13 -5.16
C ILE A 208 -3.32 3.00 -4.79
N ASP A 209 -3.70 2.25 -3.77
CA ASP A 209 -2.96 1.12 -3.23
C ASP A 209 -3.99 0.12 -2.70
N VAL A 210 -4.40 -0.77 -3.58
CA VAL A 210 -5.55 -1.67 -3.38
C VAL A 210 -5.20 -3.13 -3.70
N GLU A 211 -3.90 -3.44 -3.60
CA GLU A 211 -3.37 -4.80 -3.63
C GLU A 211 -3.83 -5.59 -4.87
N GLY A 212 -3.65 -4.96 -6.05
CA GLY A 212 -3.95 -5.55 -7.35
C GLY A 212 -5.29 -5.15 -7.96
N TRP A 213 -6.05 -4.21 -7.35
CA TRP A 213 -7.32 -3.74 -7.92
C TRP A 213 -7.23 -2.36 -8.59
N GLU A 214 -6.01 -1.83 -8.78
CA GLU A 214 -5.69 -0.48 -9.28
C GLU A 214 -6.31 -0.21 -10.66
N LYS A 215 -6.23 -1.18 -11.58
CA LYS A 215 -6.82 -1.08 -12.92
C LYS A 215 -8.32 -0.76 -12.87
N PHE A 216 -9.06 -1.43 -12.00
CA PHE A 216 -10.50 -1.25 -11.87
C PHE A 216 -10.83 0.11 -11.25
N VAL A 217 -10.05 0.55 -10.25
CA VAL A 217 -10.17 1.90 -9.68
C VAL A 217 -9.92 2.98 -10.72
N LEU A 218 -8.87 2.84 -11.54
CA LEU A 218 -8.55 3.78 -12.62
C LEU A 218 -9.67 3.87 -13.66
N ASN A 219 -10.24 2.73 -14.05
CA ASN A 219 -11.38 2.69 -14.98
C ASN A 219 -12.62 3.36 -14.39
N GLY A 220 -12.91 3.13 -13.09
CA GLY A 220 -14.03 3.77 -12.38
C GLY A 220 -13.87 5.26 -12.08
N GLY A 221 -12.68 5.81 -12.32
CA GLY A 221 -12.36 7.23 -12.19
C GLY A 221 -11.94 7.89 -13.52
N LYS A 222 -12.19 7.23 -14.65
CA LYS A 222 -11.70 7.65 -15.97
C LYS A 222 -12.04 9.09 -16.31
N GLU A 223 -13.31 9.50 -16.10
CA GLU A 223 -13.76 10.85 -16.43
C GLU A 223 -13.02 11.89 -15.58
N PHE A 224 -12.92 11.63 -14.29
CA PHE A 224 -12.22 12.49 -13.34
C PHE A 224 -10.73 12.64 -13.69
N PHE A 225 -10.00 11.55 -13.96
CA PHE A 225 -8.58 11.61 -14.29
C PHE A 225 -8.32 12.37 -15.60
N ILE A 226 -9.17 12.19 -16.61
CA ILE A 226 -9.02 12.90 -17.90
C ILE A 226 -9.31 14.39 -17.75
N GLU A 227 -10.37 14.75 -17.04
CA GLU A 227 -10.86 16.13 -16.96
C GLU A 227 -10.05 16.99 -15.97
N PHE A 228 -9.79 16.47 -14.76
CA PHE A 228 -9.22 17.27 -13.66
C PHE A 228 -7.71 17.07 -13.48
N SER A 229 -7.16 15.98 -13.99
CA SER A 229 -5.72 15.76 -14.10
C SER A 229 -4.93 15.92 -12.78
N PRO A 230 -5.38 15.30 -11.64
CA PRO A 230 -4.63 15.35 -10.39
C PRO A 230 -3.27 14.64 -10.54
N ILE A 231 -2.38 14.83 -9.58
CA ILE A 231 -1.24 13.93 -9.42
C ILE A 231 -1.78 12.60 -8.89
N VAL A 232 -1.28 11.47 -9.40
CA VAL A 232 -1.72 10.14 -8.95
C VAL A 232 -0.51 9.33 -8.51
N MET A 233 -0.56 8.79 -7.30
CA MET A 233 0.41 7.81 -6.77
C MET A 233 -0.25 6.44 -6.84
N VAL A 234 0.40 5.47 -7.48
CA VAL A 234 -0.17 4.13 -7.70
C VAL A 234 0.85 3.06 -7.33
N GLU A 235 0.39 2.04 -6.61
CA GLU A 235 1.18 0.83 -6.38
C GLU A 235 1.29 -0.01 -7.64
N PHE A 236 2.50 -0.52 -7.90
CA PHE A 236 2.83 -1.46 -8.98
C PHE A 236 3.44 -2.72 -8.39
N THR A 237 2.64 -3.77 -8.28
CA THR A 237 3.07 -5.08 -7.78
C THR A 237 2.60 -6.18 -8.72
N GLU A 238 3.54 -6.78 -9.47
CA GLU A 238 3.26 -7.81 -10.50
C GLU A 238 2.47 -8.99 -9.95
N SER A 239 2.81 -9.48 -8.76
CA SER A 239 2.13 -10.62 -8.14
C SER A 239 0.66 -10.31 -7.82
N ASN A 240 0.36 -9.11 -7.37
CA ASN A 240 -0.98 -8.69 -6.98
C ASN A 240 -1.88 -8.55 -8.21
N THR A 241 -1.40 -7.87 -9.24
CA THR A 241 -2.14 -7.71 -10.51
C THR A 241 -2.32 -9.04 -11.24
N PHE A 242 -1.32 -9.94 -11.18
CA PHE A 242 -1.45 -11.29 -11.72
C PHE A 242 -2.56 -12.09 -11.05
N ASN A 243 -2.69 -12.00 -9.72
CA ASN A 243 -3.79 -12.61 -8.97
C ASN A 243 -5.15 -12.03 -9.36
N ALA A 244 -5.21 -10.75 -9.73
CA ALA A 244 -6.41 -10.08 -10.24
C ALA A 244 -6.69 -10.36 -11.74
N GLY A 245 -5.84 -11.16 -12.41
CA GLY A 245 -6.06 -11.62 -13.77
C GLY A 245 -5.60 -10.66 -14.87
N TYR A 246 -4.70 -9.72 -14.56
CA TYR A 246 -4.16 -8.80 -15.56
C TYR A 246 -2.67 -8.50 -15.32
N SER A 247 -2.00 -7.90 -16.31
CA SER A 247 -0.61 -7.48 -16.19
C SER A 247 -0.48 -6.10 -15.57
N VAL A 248 0.47 -5.90 -14.66
CA VAL A 248 0.78 -4.58 -14.08
C VAL A 248 1.03 -3.51 -15.15
N HIS A 249 1.45 -3.91 -16.35
CA HIS A 249 1.64 -3.02 -17.48
C HIS A 249 0.35 -2.35 -17.97
N GLU A 250 -0.81 -2.94 -17.69
CA GLU A 250 -2.09 -2.33 -18.05
C GLU A 250 -2.37 -1.06 -17.25
N ILE A 251 -1.94 -1.01 -15.97
CA ILE A 251 -1.97 0.23 -15.17
C ILE A 251 -1.15 1.33 -15.85
N TYR A 252 0.06 0.95 -16.30
CA TYR A 252 0.95 1.89 -16.98
C TYR A 252 0.31 2.46 -18.25
N ASP A 253 -0.27 1.59 -19.08
CA ASP A 253 -0.87 1.95 -20.36
C ASP A 253 -2.15 2.78 -20.20
N ILE A 254 -3.05 2.42 -19.28
CA ILE A 254 -4.28 3.17 -18.97
C ILE A 254 -3.96 4.64 -18.65
N MET A 255 -3.01 4.89 -17.77
CA MET A 255 -2.66 6.25 -17.40
C MET A 255 -1.96 7.00 -18.54
N GLN A 256 -1.18 6.31 -19.39
CA GLN A 256 -0.65 6.92 -20.61
C GLN A 256 -1.76 7.30 -21.59
N ASP A 257 -2.77 6.44 -21.74
CA ASP A 257 -3.95 6.74 -22.59
C ASP A 257 -4.76 7.92 -22.06
N PHE A 258 -4.77 8.10 -20.73
CA PHE A 258 -5.33 9.31 -20.09
C PHE A 258 -4.42 10.54 -20.26
N GLY A 259 -3.25 10.40 -20.86
CA GLY A 259 -2.28 11.46 -21.13
C GLY A 259 -1.31 11.77 -20.00
N TYR A 260 -1.09 10.82 -19.09
CA TYR A 260 -0.13 10.95 -17.99
C TYR A 260 1.26 10.43 -18.37
N VAL A 261 2.26 10.89 -17.63
CA VAL A 261 3.64 10.44 -17.69
C VAL A 261 4.04 9.94 -16.30
N TRP A 262 4.76 8.84 -16.26
CA TRP A 262 5.16 8.18 -15.03
C TRP A 262 6.52 8.63 -14.51
N TYR A 263 6.64 8.72 -13.19
CA TYR A 263 7.85 9.08 -12.47
C TYR A 263 8.02 8.16 -11.26
N THR A 264 9.28 7.92 -10.86
CA THR A 264 9.64 7.42 -9.54
C THR A 264 10.02 8.59 -8.64
N VAL A 265 9.80 8.44 -7.32
CA VAL A 265 10.33 9.36 -6.31
C VAL A 265 11.65 8.81 -5.80
N LYS A 266 12.69 9.65 -5.76
CA LYS A 266 13.95 9.34 -5.12
C LYS A 266 14.55 10.60 -4.51
N ASN A 267 14.82 10.55 -3.21
CA ASN A 267 15.32 11.73 -2.46
C ASN A 267 14.45 12.97 -2.71
N LYS A 268 13.13 12.84 -2.59
CA LYS A 268 12.14 13.91 -2.85
C LYS A 268 12.15 14.49 -4.27
N THR A 269 12.80 13.82 -5.22
CA THR A 269 12.89 14.26 -6.63
C THR A 269 12.17 13.27 -7.53
N LEU A 270 11.40 13.80 -8.49
CA LEU A 270 10.74 13.03 -9.53
C LEU A 270 11.74 12.69 -10.64
N ILE A 271 11.90 11.41 -10.93
CA ILE A 271 12.73 10.88 -12.02
C ILE A 271 11.79 10.22 -13.01
N LEU A 272 11.90 10.59 -14.28
CA LEU A 272 11.09 10.00 -15.34
C LEU A 272 11.21 8.48 -15.34
N GLU A 273 10.07 7.80 -15.25
CA GLU A 273 10.00 6.35 -15.28
C GLU A 273 9.81 5.87 -16.72
N THR A 274 10.63 4.92 -17.13
CA THR A 274 10.43 4.17 -18.37
C THR A 274 9.82 2.83 -18.06
N LYS A 275 8.86 2.37 -18.86
CA LYS A 275 8.17 1.11 -18.68
C LYS A 275 9.17 -0.05 -18.54
N LYS A 276 9.21 -0.69 -17.37
CA LYS A 276 10.10 -1.82 -17.07
C LYS A 276 9.45 -3.14 -17.51
N LEU A 277 10.25 -4.18 -17.67
CA LEU A 277 9.76 -5.53 -17.94
C LEU A 277 9.08 -6.18 -16.72
N TYR A 278 9.44 -5.75 -15.50
CA TYR A 278 8.96 -6.33 -14.26
C TYR A 278 8.90 -5.28 -13.15
N TYR A 279 7.84 -5.30 -12.36
CA TYR A 279 7.61 -4.44 -11.20
C TYR A 279 7.37 -5.32 -9.95
N PRO A 280 8.42 -5.63 -9.17
CA PRO A 280 8.27 -6.47 -7.97
C PRO A 280 7.43 -5.80 -6.88
N TYR A 281 7.68 -4.53 -6.64
CA TYR A 281 6.98 -3.60 -5.77
C TYR A 281 7.51 -2.20 -6.05
N ASN A 282 6.65 -1.29 -6.44
CA ASN A 282 7.01 0.11 -6.68
C ASN A 282 5.79 1.01 -6.48
N ASN A 283 5.99 2.18 -5.87
CA ASN A 283 5.03 3.28 -5.94
C ASN A 283 5.46 4.23 -7.07
N LEU A 284 4.63 4.39 -8.08
CA LEU A 284 4.88 5.30 -9.19
C LEU A 284 3.96 6.52 -9.12
N ILE A 285 4.48 7.66 -9.59
CA ILE A 285 3.74 8.92 -9.65
C ILE A 285 3.38 9.22 -11.09
N ALA A 286 2.10 9.39 -11.37
CA ALA A 286 1.60 9.83 -12.67
C ALA A 286 1.26 11.31 -12.63
N ILE A 287 1.77 12.07 -13.61
CA ILE A 287 1.52 13.51 -13.78
C ILE A 287 1.09 13.75 -15.21
N LYS A 288 0.01 14.53 -15.39
CA LYS A 288 -0.49 14.89 -16.74
C LYS A 288 0.58 15.60 -17.54
N LYS A 289 0.77 15.16 -18.75
CA LYS A 289 1.67 15.86 -19.70
C LYS A 289 1.10 17.23 -20.03
N SER A 290 1.87 18.28 -19.76
CA SER A 290 1.53 19.67 -20.09
C SER A 290 1.53 19.92 -21.61
#